data_a7cac52cb16500ca53e4a62510ade595
#
_entry.id   a7cac52cb16500ca53e4a62510ade595
#
_cell.length_a   1.000
_cell.length_b   1.000
_cell.length_c   1.000
_cell.angle_alpha   90.00
_cell.angle_beta   90.00
_cell.angle_gamma   90.00
#
_symmetry.space_group_name_H-M   'P 1'
#
loop_
_entity.id
_entity.type
_entity.pdbx_description
1 polymer ?
#
loop_
_entity_poly.entity_id
_entity_poly.type
_entity_poly.pdbx_seq_one_letter_code
_entity_poly.pdbx_strand_id
1 'polypeptide(L)'
;MLIKERDNHDSDVETLRRLLDCQISAKQRFLIEREIQCIGSGARGEDSSAYYIDFRFRDSSNCAIIHDLRLEYRGFVAQIDHLLINRLLDVYVLESKNYYYGVKITPEGEFLVWNGKTFVAIESPIEQNKRHINLLERVFQLPGFLPTRLGVSIPPSFLSYVMVAPNSRVDRPAKAKFDTSMVIKADGLGAAIEKRIDDTSAVVAIASLSKLVSQETLETFARRLVRLHRPSKIDYAAKFGVNVATTPAPIQQPTGTTPIAQPKPIESIKAANATCSDVEKKGACEKCGAAVDAKVVFFCRINKGKFNGKILCRSCQKAT
;
A
#
# COMPACT_ATOMS: atom_id res chain seq x y z
N MET A 1 -14.28 9.39 12.05
CA MET A 1 -13.14 9.86 12.88
C MET A 1 -11.95 8.95 12.65
N LEU A 2 -10.77 9.50 12.50
CA LEU A 2 -9.53 8.74 12.39
C LEU A 2 -9.01 8.40 13.80
N ILE A 3 -8.80 7.11 14.07
CA ILE A 3 -8.36 6.58 15.37
C ILE A 3 -6.86 6.24 15.34
N LYS A 4 -6.38 5.67 14.22
CA LYS A 4 -4.98 5.36 14.01
C LYS A 4 -4.57 5.72 12.59
N GLU A 5 -3.53 6.54 12.49
CA GLU A 5 -2.84 6.83 11.22
C GLU A 5 -2.09 5.59 10.71
N ARG A 6 -1.63 5.66 9.48
CA ARG A 6 -0.73 4.66 8.92
C ARG A 6 0.61 4.64 9.66
N ASP A 7 1.19 3.46 9.73
CA ASP A 7 2.54 3.30 10.24
C ASP A 7 3.55 3.88 9.24
N ASN A 8 4.62 4.46 9.76
CA ASN A 8 5.69 4.99 8.94
C ASN A 8 6.77 3.91 8.75
N HIS A 9 7.09 3.61 7.49
CA HIS A 9 8.13 2.66 7.11
C HIS A 9 9.49 3.31 6.78
N ASP A 10 9.66 4.60 7.05
CA ASP A 10 10.92 5.30 6.75
C ASP A 10 12.10 4.71 7.51
N SER A 11 11.90 4.28 8.76
CA SER A 11 12.92 3.61 9.56
C SER A 11 13.36 2.27 8.99
N ASP A 12 12.43 1.52 8.37
CA ASP A 12 12.72 0.25 7.70
C ASP A 12 13.56 0.50 6.45
N VAL A 13 13.17 1.48 5.64
CA VAL A 13 13.90 1.89 4.44
C VAL A 13 15.29 2.42 4.79
N GLU A 14 15.41 3.21 5.85
CA GLU A 14 16.70 3.72 6.33
C GLU A 14 17.61 2.56 6.80
N THR A 15 17.07 1.61 7.54
CA THR A 15 17.80 0.40 7.97
C THR A 15 18.30 -0.39 6.76
N LEU A 16 17.45 -0.62 5.77
CA LEU A 16 17.82 -1.31 4.53
C LEU A 16 18.91 -0.55 3.74
N ARG A 17 18.84 0.79 3.68
CA ARG A 17 19.88 1.61 3.05
C ARG A 17 21.22 1.47 3.77
N ARG A 18 21.24 1.49 5.12
CA ARG A 18 22.47 1.25 5.91
C ARG A 18 23.07 -0.13 5.62
N LEU A 19 22.25 -1.15 5.39
CA LEU A 19 22.76 -2.48 5.01
C LEU A 19 23.40 -2.48 3.62
N LEU A 20 23.01 -1.60 2.69
CA LEU A 20 23.65 -1.45 1.38
C LEU A 20 25.06 -0.85 1.48
N ASP A 21 25.37 -0.13 2.56
CA ASP A 21 26.71 0.44 2.84
C ASP A 21 27.67 -0.59 3.46
N CYS A 22 27.16 -1.75 3.90
CA CYS A 22 27.97 -2.85 4.43
C CYS A 22 28.67 -3.64 3.31
N GLN A 23 29.66 -4.44 3.69
CA GLN A 23 30.27 -5.43 2.79
C GLN A 23 29.29 -6.57 2.51
N ILE A 24 28.60 -6.51 1.38
CA ILE A 24 27.57 -7.45 0.97
C ILE A 24 27.82 -7.99 -0.45
N SER A 25 27.34 -9.21 -0.69
CA SER A 25 27.38 -9.82 -2.03
C SER A 25 26.41 -9.12 -2.99
N ALA A 26 26.64 -9.29 -4.31
CA ALA A 26 25.73 -8.78 -5.34
C ALA A 26 24.29 -9.32 -5.18
N LYS A 27 24.14 -10.59 -4.73
CA LYS A 27 22.84 -11.20 -4.45
C LYS A 27 22.12 -10.51 -3.28
N GLN A 28 22.83 -10.24 -2.18
CA GLN A 28 22.26 -9.53 -1.03
C GLN A 28 21.86 -8.12 -1.41
N ARG A 29 22.72 -7.38 -2.14
CA ARG A 29 22.42 -6.05 -2.66
C ARG A 29 21.13 -6.04 -3.48
N PHE A 30 21.00 -6.93 -4.45
CA PHE A 30 19.80 -7.07 -5.27
C PHE A 30 18.55 -7.33 -4.45
N LEU A 31 18.63 -8.23 -3.44
CA LEU A 31 17.49 -8.55 -2.57
C LEU A 31 17.09 -7.36 -1.68
N ILE A 32 18.05 -6.62 -1.13
CA ILE A 32 17.79 -5.45 -0.30
C ILE A 32 17.17 -4.31 -1.13
N GLU A 33 17.74 -4.02 -2.31
CA GLU A 33 17.18 -3.01 -3.23
C GLU A 33 15.75 -3.37 -3.66
N ARG A 34 15.51 -4.64 -3.93
CA ARG A 34 14.16 -5.15 -4.23
C ARG A 34 13.20 -4.97 -3.06
N GLU A 35 13.64 -5.23 -1.83
CA GLU A 35 12.82 -5.02 -0.62
C GLU A 35 12.43 -3.55 -0.47
N ILE A 36 13.39 -2.62 -0.63
CA ILE A 36 13.12 -1.17 -0.60
C ILE A 36 12.06 -0.79 -1.65
N GLN A 37 12.18 -1.33 -2.86
CA GLN A 37 11.19 -1.09 -3.92
C GLN A 37 9.81 -1.66 -3.57
N CYS A 38 9.75 -2.85 -2.97
CA CYS A 38 8.51 -3.49 -2.53
C CYS A 38 7.81 -2.65 -1.44
N ILE A 39 8.55 -2.21 -0.40
CA ILE A 39 8.03 -1.34 0.66
C ILE A 39 7.46 -0.05 0.04
N GLY A 40 8.23 0.63 -0.82
CA GLY A 40 7.77 1.87 -1.47
C GLY A 40 6.58 1.67 -2.43
N SER A 41 6.47 0.51 -3.08
CA SER A 41 5.32 0.20 -3.94
C SER A 41 4.07 -0.13 -3.14
N GLY A 42 4.21 -0.90 -2.07
CA GLY A 42 3.13 -1.20 -1.13
C GLY A 42 2.59 0.09 -0.50
N ALA A 43 3.49 0.88 0.09
CA ALA A 43 3.14 2.16 0.72
C ALA A 43 2.32 3.07 -0.20
N ARG A 44 2.72 3.24 -1.47
CA ARG A 44 1.95 4.07 -2.43
C ARG A 44 0.54 3.54 -2.71
N GLY A 45 0.36 2.22 -2.76
CA GLY A 45 -0.95 1.61 -2.95
C GLY A 45 -1.88 1.84 -1.76
N GLU A 46 -1.35 1.64 -0.58
CA GLU A 46 -2.04 1.84 0.68
C GLU A 46 -2.31 3.34 0.94
N ASP A 47 -1.35 4.26 0.63
CA ASP A 47 -1.55 5.72 0.69
C ASP A 47 -2.72 6.16 -0.19
N SER A 48 -2.78 5.63 -1.41
CA SER A 48 -3.90 5.94 -2.32
C SER A 48 -5.23 5.48 -1.76
N SER A 49 -5.30 4.29 -1.18
CA SER A 49 -6.51 3.75 -0.56
C SER A 49 -6.89 4.55 0.70
N ALA A 50 -5.91 4.85 1.56
CA ALA A 50 -6.11 5.66 2.76
C ALA A 50 -6.67 7.05 2.41
N TYR A 51 -6.16 7.69 1.34
CA TYR A 51 -6.66 8.98 0.87
C TYR A 51 -8.17 8.95 0.58
N TYR A 52 -8.68 7.93 -0.14
CA TYR A 52 -10.11 7.84 -0.45
C TYR A 52 -10.97 7.54 0.78
N ILE A 53 -10.45 6.73 1.71
CA ILE A 53 -11.12 6.44 2.98
C ILE A 53 -11.19 7.71 3.83
N ASP A 54 -10.07 8.39 4.01
CA ASP A 54 -9.95 9.59 4.82
C ASP A 54 -10.78 10.75 4.27
N PHE A 55 -10.69 11.00 2.96
CA PHE A 55 -11.46 12.05 2.30
C PHE A 55 -12.96 11.95 2.60
N ARG A 56 -13.48 10.72 2.72
CA ARG A 56 -14.91 10.53 2.96
C ARG A 56 -15.28 10.39 4.43
N PHE A 57 -14.44 9.78 5.25
CA PHE A 57 -14.83 9.32 6.58
C PHE A 57 -14.00 9.92 7.73
N ARG A 58 -12.92 10.66 7.46
CA ARG A 58 -12.02 11.18 8.51
C ARG A 58 -12.77 12.03 9.55
N ASP A 59 -13.64 12.89 9.08
CA ASP A 59 -14.40 13.80 9.93
C ASP A 59 -15.79 13.27 10.32
N SER A 60 -16.12 12.05 9.92
CA SER A 60 -17.42 11.43 10.24
C SER A 60 -17.51 11.08 11.72
N SER A 61 -18.58 11.50 12.37
CA SER A 61 -18.95 11.05 13.72
C SER A 61 -19.51 9.63 13.76
N ASN A 62 -19.84 9.07 12.58
CA ASN A 62 -20.51 7.78 12.45
C ASN A 62 -19.57 6.61 12.11
N CYS A 63 -18.29 6.90 11.79
CA CYS A 63 -17.33 5.90 11.41
C CYS A 63 -15.99 6.13 12.13
N ALA A 64 -15.37 5.06 12.60
CA ALA A 64 -14.02 5.02 13.12
C ALA A 64 -13.10 4.38 12.08
N ILE A 65 -11.93 4.98 11.81
CA ILE A 65 -10.93 4.52 10.86
C ILE A 65 -9.68 4.10 11.61
N ILE A 66 -9.16 2.93 11.28
CA ILE A 66 -7.89 2.41 11.79
C ILE A 66 -7.08 1.96 10.58
N HIS A 67 -5.91 2.56 10.34
CA HIS A 67 -4.97 2.14 9.32
C HIS A 67 -3.87 1.27 9.92
N ASP A 68 -3.32 0.33 9.12
CA ASP A 68 -2.19 -0.54 9.48
C ASP A 68 -2.35 -1.21 10.85
N LEU A 69 -3.44 -1.95 11.00
CA LEU A 69 -3.69 -2.68 12.24
C LEU A 69 -3.06 -4.07 12.18
N ARG A 70 -1.95 -4.25 12.89
CA ARG A 70 -1.31 -5.55 13.05
C ARG A 70 -1.67 -6.17 14.39
N LEU A 71 -2.30 -7.33 14.35
CA LEU A 71 -2.74 -8.09 15.51
C LEU A 71 -2.00 -9.43 15.59
N GLU A 72 -1.67 -9.83 16.81
CA GLU A 72 -1.13 -11.16 17.12
C GLU A 72 -1.99 -11.81 18.18
N TYR A 73 -2.49 -13.01 17.89
CA TYR A 73 -3.30 -13.77 18.82
C TYR A 73 -3.07 -15.28 18.69
N ARG A 74 -2.60 -15.92 19.77
CA ARG A 74 -2.32 -17.36 19.83
C ARG A 74 -1.44 -17.87 18.68
N GLY A 75 -0.39 -17.12 18.32
CA GLY A 75 0.54 -17.46 17.24
C GLY A 75 0.05 -17.13 15.84
N PHE A 76 -1.18 -16.63 15.67
CA PHE A 76 -1.68 -16.12 14.39
C PHE A 76 -1.44 -14.63 14.30
N VAL A 77 -1.13 -14.16 13.08
CA VAL A 77 -0.89 -12.75 12.77
C VAL A 77 -1.85 -12.30 11.67
N ALA A 78 -2.46 -11.13 11.85
CA ALA A 78 -3.17 -10.42 10.79
C ALA A 78 -2.59 -9.02 10.67
N GLN A 79 -2.28 -8.60 9.46
CA GLN A 79 -1.97 -7.21 9.11
C GLN A 79 -3.09 -6.70 8.22
N ILE A 80 -3.88 -5.79 8.75
CA ILE A 80 -5.06 -5.23 8.09
C ILE A 80 -4.71 -3.83 7.63
N ASP A 81 -4.72 -3.62 6.31
CA ASP A 81 -4.32 -2.33 5.73
C ASP A 81 -5.24 -1.21 6.23
N HIS A 82 -6.56 -1.42 6.15
CA HIS A 82 -7.51 -0.44 6.65
C HIS A 82 -8.74 -1.13 7.26
N LEU A 83 -9.21 -0.57 8.36
CA LEU A 83 -10.42 -1.00 9.04
C LEU A 83 -11.34 0.21 9.21
N LEU A 84 -12.58 0.09 8.74
CA LEU A 84 -13.62 1.09 8.96
C LEU A 84 -14.72 0.45 9.80
N ILE A 85 -15.12 1.08 10.91
CA ILE A 85 -16.16 0.59 11.81
C ILE A 85 -17.23 1.65 11.93
N ASN A 86 -18.48 1.32 11.63
CA ASN A 86 -19.60 2.24 11.81
C ASN A 86 -20.31 2.04 13.15
N ARG A 87 -21.28 2.92 13.46
CA ARG A 87 -22.04 2.88 14.71
C ARG A 87 -23.03 1.69 14.82
N LEU A 88 -23.23 0.95 13.73
CA LEU A 88 -23.99 -0.31 13.75
C LEU A 88 -23.08 -1.52 14.06
N LEU A 89 -21.79 -1.26 14.33
CA LEU A 89 -20.72 -2.25 14.45
C LEU A 89 -20.54 -3.10 13.18
N ASP A 90 -20.82 -2.53 12.00
CA ASP A 90 -20.34 -3.10 10.76
C ASP A 90 -18.85 -2.80 10.64
N VAL A 91 -18.07 -3.85 10.52
CA VAL A 91 -16.61 -3.83 10.47
C VAL A 91 -16.18 -4.14 9.05
N TYR A 92 -15.78 -3.10 8.31
CA TYR A 92 -15.25 -3.23 6.94
C TYR A 92 -13.75 -3.51 7.00
N VAL A 93 -13.36 -4.69 6.56
CA VAL A 93 -11.95 -5.10 6.41
C VAL A 93 -11.55 -4.81 4.97
N LEU A 94 -10.64 -3.86 4.78
CA LEU A 94 -10.27 -3.30 3.49
C LEU A 94 -8.81 -3.63 3.21
N GLU A 95 -8.58 -4.45 2.19
CA GLU A 95 -7.26 -4.84 1.70
C GLU A 95 -6.90 -4.02 0.47
N SER A 96 -5.74 -3.37 0.48
CA SER A 96 -5.26 -2.54 -0.62
C SER A 96 -4.33 -3.30 -1.54
N LYS A 97 -4.57 -3.20 -2.85
CA LYS A 97 -3.71 -3.82 -3.86
C LYS A 97 -3.38 -2.85 -4.98
N ASN A 98 -2.08 -2.70 -5.24
CA ASN A 98 -1.57 -1.89 -6.34
C ASN A 98 -1.03 -2.80 -7.45
N TYR A 99 -1.88 -3.09 -8.45
CA TYR A 99 -1.52 -3.91 -9.60
C TYR A 99 -1.14 -3.03 -10.79
N TYR A 100 0.14 -2.78 -11.00
CA TYR A 100 0.63 -1.85 -12.04
C TYR A 100 0.10 -2.18 -13.45
N TYR A 101 0.09 -3.46 -13.84
CA TYR A 101 -0.44 -3.92 -15.13
C TYR A 101 -1.88 -4.44 -15.04
N GLY A 102 -2.54 -4.27 -13.90
CA GLY A 102 -3.85 -4.82 -13.62
C GLY A 102 -3.83 -6.26 -13.10
N VAL A 103 -5.02 -6.75 -12.81
CA VAL A 103 -5.27 -8.09 -12.28
C VAL A 103 -6.35 -8.77 -13.11
N LYS A 104 -6.16 -10.04 -13.41
CA LYS A 104 -7.15 -10.92 -14.03
C LYS A 104 -7.66 -11.90 -12.99
N ILE A 105 -8.97 -12.04 -12.88
CA ILE A 105 -9.63 -13.00 -12.02
C ILE A 105 -10.18 -14.12 -12.90
N THR A 106 -9.83 -15.37 -12.60
CA THR A 106 -10.35 -16.52 -13.34
C THR A 106 -11.76 -16.90 -12.89
N PRO A 107 -12.53 -17.68 -13.68
CA PRO A 107 -13.84 -18.19 -13.25
C PRO A 107 -13.77 -19.02 -11.96
N GLU A 108 -12.66 -19.65 -11.69
CA GLU A 108 -12.39 -20.49 -10.50
C GLU A 108 -11.97 -19.66 -9.27
N GLY A 109 -11.61 -18.37 -9.43
CA GLY A 109 -11.25 -17.48 -8.34
C GLY A 109 -9.75 -17.27 -8.16
N GLU A 110 -8.94 -17.68 -9.11
CA GLU A 110 -7.51 -17.39 -9.07
C GLU A 110 -7.26 -15.93 -9.46
N PHE A 111 -6.33 -15.30 -8.78
CA PHE A 111 -5.85 -13.96 -9.08
C PHE A 111 -4.52 -14.05 -9.84
N LEU A 112 -4.49 -13.47 -11.03
CA LEU A 112 -3.34 -13.48 -11.92
C LEU A 112 -2.87 -12.05 -12.20
N VAL A 113 -1.57 -11.80 -12.05
CA VAL A 113 -0.94 -10.51 -12.39
C VAL A 113 0.04 -10.68 -13.54
N TRP A 114 0.14 -9.67 -14.39
CA TRP A 114 1.10 -9.65 -15.48
C TRP A 114 2.49 -9.24 -14.97
N ASN A 115 3.51 -10.06 -15.19
CA ASN A 115 4.89 -9.81 -14.75
C ASN A 115 5.78 -9.16 -15.84
N GLY A 116 5.19 -8.71 -16.95
CA GLY A 116 5.90 -8.19 -18.11
C GLY A 116 6.12 -9.23 -19.22
N LYS A 117 5.90 -10.53 -18.94
CA LYS A 117 6.09 -11.64 -19.90
C LYS A 117 4.90 -12.60 -19.93
N THR A 118 4.37 -12.94 -18.78
CA THR A 118 3.26 -13.90 -18.62
C THR A 118 2.42 -13.54 -17.42
N PHE A 119 1.24 -14.14 -17.33
CA PHE A 119 0.42 -14.11 -16.12
C PHE A 119 0.98 -15.06 -15.07
N VAL A 120 1.10 -14.55 -13.84
CA VAL A 120 1.58 -15.29 -12.67
C VAL A 120 0.47 -15.28 -11.63
N ALA A 121 0.18 -16.45 -11.07
CA ALA A 121 -0.78 -16.57 -9.97
C ALA A 121 -0.22 -15.90 -8.71
N ILE A 122 -1.09 -15.19 -8.02
CA ILE A 122 -0.82 -14.59 -6.72
C ILE A 122 -1.82 -15.11 -5.69
N GLU A 123 -1.49 -14.94 -4.42
CA GLU A 123 -2.42 -15.26 -3.35
C GLU A 123 -3.71 -14.44 -3.48
N SER A 124 -4.85 -15.07 -3.22
CA SER A 124 -6.15 -14.40 -3.27
C SER A 124 -6.27 -13.35 -2.15
N PRO A 125 -6.43 -12.07 -2.47
CA PRO A 125 -6.63 -11.04 -1.45
C PRO A 125 -8.00 -11.19 -0.75
N ILE A 126 -8.95 -11.87 -1.37
CA ILE A 126 -10.23 -12.20 -0.75
C ILE A 126 -10.00 -13.21 0.39
N GLU A 127 -9.21 -14.26 0.13
CA GLU A 127 -8.87 -15.25 1.17
C GLU A 127 -7.97 -14.65 2.25
N GLN A 128 -7.13 -13.68 1.90
CA GLN A 128 -6.35 -12.90 2.86
C GLN A 128 -7.29 -12.17 3.83
N ASN A 129 -8.27 -11.42 3.34
CA ASN A 129 -9.26 -10.74 4.18
C ASN A 129 -10.09 -11.70 5.04
N LYS A 130 -10.45 -12.87 4.51
CA LYS A 130 -11.14 -13.89 5.34
C LYS A 130 -10.30 -14.32 6.53
N ARG A 131 -8.98 -14.51 6.36
CA ARG A 131 -8.09 -14.83 7.48
C ARG A 131 -8.00 -13.69 8.48
N HIS A 132 -7.98 -12.43 8.01
CA HIS A 132 -8.01 -11.25 8.87
C HIS A 132 -9.30 -11.20 9.70
N ILE A 133 -10.46 -11.42 9.08
CA ILE A 133 -11.76 -11.48 9.75
C ILE A 133 -11.77 -12.59 10.80
N ASN A 134 -11.33 -13.80 10.45
CA ASN A 134 -11.27 -14.90 11.41
C ASN A 134 -10.44 -14.60 12.66
N LEU A 135 -9.36 -13.82 12.51
CA LEU A 135 -8.55 -13.40 13.65
C LEU A 135 -9.25 -12.30 14.45
N LEU A 136 -9.89 -11.33 13.79
CA LEU A 136 -10.69 -10.29 14.45
C LEU A 136 -11.84 -10.90 15.25
N GLU A 137 -12.56 -11.90 14.71
CA GLU A 137 -13.64 -12.61 15.41
C GLU A 137 -13.14 -13.23 16.71
N ARG A 138 -11.96 -13.87 16.68
CA ARG A 138 -11.35 -14.45 17.91
C ARG A 138 -10.97 -13.38 18.92
N VAL A 139 -10.44 -12.24 18.48
CA VAL A 139 -10.11 -11.10 19.34
C VAL A 139 -11.39 -10.50 19.96
N PHE A 140 -12.45 -10.40 19.18
CA PHE A 140 -13.72 -9.84 19.64
C PHE A 140 -14.46 -10.74 20.63
N GLN A 141 -14.14 -12.04 20.66
CA GLN A 141 -14.64 -12.99 21.67
C GLN A 141 -13.95 -12.86 23.05
N LEU A 142 -12.92 -11.99 23.16
CA LEU A 142 -12.31 -11.74 24.47
C LEU A 142 -13.35 -11.16 25.45
N PRO A 143 -13.35 -11.60 26.73
CA PRO A 143 -14.31 -11.13 27.71
C PRO A 143 -14.30 -9.59 27.83
N GLY A 144 -15.49 -8.99 27.74
CA GLY A 144 -15.65 -7.53 27.85
C GLY A 144 -15.06 -6.71 26.69
N PHE A 145 -14.69 -7.34 25.57
CA PHE A 145 -14.09 -6.64 24.44
C PHE A 145 -15.12 -5.86 23.63
N LEU A 146 -16.26 -6.47 23.33
CA LEU A 146 -17.34 -5.86 22.58
C LEU A 146 -18.14 -4.85 23.42
N PRO A 147 -18.70 -3.80 22.79
CA PRO A 147 -19.71 -2.98 23.44
C PRO A 147 -20.90 -3.79 23.89
N THR A 148 -21.52 -3.37 24.99
CA THR A 148 -22.69 -4.03 25.55
C THR A 148 -23.88 -3.10 25.60
N ARG A 149 -25.10 -3.64 25.52
CA ARG A 149 -26.34 -2.95 25.80
C ARG A 149 -27.15 -3.80 26.79
N LEU A 150 -27.54 -3.22 27.91
CA LEU A 150 -28.25 -3.94 29.00
C LEU A 150 -27.51 -5.23 29.43
N GLY A 151 -26.17 -5.18 29.48
CA GLY A 151 -25.35 -6.32 29.86
C GLY A 151 -25.12 -7.36 28.76
N VAL A 152 -25.75 -7.21 27.57
CA VAL A 152 -25.58 -8.13 26.42
C VAL A 152 -24.62 -7.55 25.42
N SER A 153 -23.62 -8.34 24.98
CA SER A 153 -22.67 -7.93 23.94
C SER A 153 -23.35 -7.73 22.60
N ILE A 154 -23.00 -6.63 21.91
CA ILE A 154 -23.52 -6.33 20.58
C ILE A 154 -22.60 -6.99 19.56
N PRO A 155 -23.08 -7.99 18.79
CA PRO A 155 -22.24 -8.69 17.82
C PRO A 155 -21.96 -7.80 16.61
N PRO A 156 -20.69 -7.72 16.14
CA PRO A 156 -20.34 -7.02 14.92
C PRO A 156 -20.79 -7.80 13.68
N SER A 157 -20.91 -7.09 12.55
CA SER A 157 -21.05 -7.68 11.23
C SER A 157 -19.80 -7.41 10.43
N PHE A 158 -19.20 -8.43 9.80
CA PHE A 158 -17.97 -8.25 9.02
C PHE A 158 -18.26 -8.11 7.53
N LEU A 159 -17.56 -7.22 6.91
CA LEU A 159 -17.62 -6.88 5.50
C LEU A 159 -16.21 -6.81 4.93
N SER A 160 -16.01 -7.34 3.75
CA SER A 160 -14.70 -7.44 3.12
C SER A 160 -14.70 -6.75 1.78
N TYR A 161 -13.72 -5.86 1.54
CA TYR A 161 -13.45 -5.33 0.22
C TYR A 161 -11.96 -5.41 -0.09
N VAL A 162 -11.65 -5.74 -1.35
CA VAL A 162 -10.31 -5.62 -1.93
C VAL A 162 -10.30 -4.35 -2.77
N MET A 163 -9.54 -3.37 -2.32
CA MET A 163 -9.43 -2.05 -2.95
C MET A 163 -8.26 -2.05 -3.93
N VAL A 164 -8.57 -1.98 -5.21
CA VAL A 164 -7.57 -1.90 -6.28
C VAL A 164 -7.36 -0.45 -6.68
N ALA A 165 -6.11 -0.05 -6.93
CA ALA A 165 -5.80 1.32 -7.35
C ALA A 165 -6.70 1.77 -8.53
N PRO A 166 -7.19 3.03 -8.55
CA PRO A 166 -8.17 3.49 -9.55
C PRO A 166 -7.73 3.31 -11.00
N ASN A 167 -6.44 3.43 -11.27
CA ASN A 167 -5.84 3.27 -12.59
C ASN A 167 -5.47 1.82 -12.97
N SER A 168 -5.58 0.86 -12.04
CA SER A 168 -5.32 -0.55 -12.34
C SER A 168 -6.49 -1.17 -13.10
N ARG A 169 -6.22 -1.96 -14.12
CA ARG A 169 -7.25 -2.76 -14.81
C ARG A 169 -7.65 -3.97 -13.97
N VAL A 170 -8.95 -4.25 -13.92
CA VAL A 170 -9.48 -5.47 -13.29
C VAL A 170 -10.27 -6.24 -14.36
N ASP A 171 -9.72 -7.36 -14.82
CA ASP A 171 -10.38 -8.26 -15.75
C ASP A 171 -11.19 -9.29 -14.94
N ARG A 172 -12.51 -9.19 -15.03
CA ARG A 172 -13.43 -10.14 -14.38
C ARG A 172 -13.95 -11.14 -15.39
N PRO A 173 -14.17 -12.41 -14.99
CA PRO A 173 -14.79 -13.38 -15.89
C PRO A 173 -16.25 -13.02 -16.14
N ALA A 174 -16.74 -13.24 -17.37
CA ALA A 174 -18.13 -12.99 -17.74
C ALA A 174 -19.12 -13.84 -16.91
N LYS A 175 -18.69 -15.03 -16.52
CA LYS A 175 -19.42 -15.93 -15.59
C LYS A 175 -18.43 -16.39 -14.51
N ALA A 176 -18.52 -15.79 -13.35
CA ALA A 176 -17.75 -16.22 -12.17
C ALA A 176 -18.52 -17.25 -11.40
N LYS A 177 -17.81 -18.27 -10.87
CA LYS A 177 -18.34 -19.25 -9.92
C LYS A 177 -18.41 -18.71 -8.50
N PHE A 178 -17.96 -17.47 -8.27
CA PHE A 178 -17.90 -16.80 -6.99
C PHE A 178 -18.16 -15.31 -7.15
N ASP A 179 -18.49 -14.65 -6.05
CA ASP A 179 -18.77 -13.22 -6.05
C ASP A 179 -17.48 -12.39 -6.17
N THR A 180 -17.38 -11.60 -7.24
CA THR A 180 -16.27 -10.66 -7.46
C THR A 180 -16.63 -9.22 -7.08
N SER A 181 -17.84 -8.97 -6.57
CA SER A 181 -18.31 -7.62 -6.23
C SER A 181 -17.51 -6.98 -5.09
N MET A 182 -16.90 -7.81 -4.23
CA MET A 182 -16.00 -7.34 -3.17
C MET A 182 -14.66 -6.79 -3.67
N VAL A 183 -14.29 -7.01 -4.95
CA VAL A 183 -13.11 -6.39 -5.55
C VAL A 183 -13.55 -5.09 -6.18
N ILE A 184 -13.17 -3.96 -5.61
CA ILE A 184 -13.60 -2.62 -6.02
C ILE A 184 -12.41 -1.73 -6.36
N LYS A 185 -12.66 -0.63 -7.07
CA LYS A 185 -11.69 0.45 -7.17
C LYS A 185 -11.68 1.25 -5.86
N ALA A 186 -10.50 1.74 -5.44
CA ALA A 186 -10.39 2.48 -4.19
C ALA A 186 -11.30 3.73 -4.15
N ASP A 187 -11.42 4.45 -5.26
CA ASP A 187 -12.31 5.60 -5.43
C ASP A 187 -13.81 5.22 -5.42
N GLY A 188 -14.13 3.93 -5.63
CA GLY A 188 -15.49 3.40 -5.61
C GLY A 188 -15.99 2.94 -4.24
N LEU A 189 -15.18 3.02 -3.17
CA LEU A 189 -15.57 2.51 -1.84
C LEU A 189 -16.86 3.15 -1.33
N GLY A 190 -17.00 4.47 -1.47
CA GLY A 190 -18.20 5.17 -1.03
C GLY A 190 -19.47 4.65 -1.70
N ALA A 191 -19.44 4.51 -3.03
CA ALA A 191 -20.56 3.99 -3.79
C ALA A 191 -20.88 2.52 -3.44
N ALA A 192 -19.85 1.70 -3.14
CA ALA A 192 -20.04 0.31 -2.72
C ALA A 192 -20.75 0.21 -1.37
N ILE A 193 -20.39 1.08 -0.41
CA ILE A 193 -21.05 1.16 0.90
C ILE A 193 -22.49 1.67 0.75
N GLU A 194 -22.71 2.73 -0.03
CA GLU A 194 -24.06 3.30 -0.28
C GLU A 194 -24.97 2.25 -0.93
N LYS A 195 -24.51 1.61 -2.01
CA LYS A 195 -25.27 0.55 -2.66
C LYS A 195 -25.68 -0.55 -1.68
N ARG A 196 -24.77 -0.95 -0.78
CA ARG A 196 -25.09 -1.98 0.23
C ARG A 196 -26.19 -1.50 1.19
N ILE A 197 -26.18 -0.22 1.56
CA ILE A 197 -27.24 0.36 2.42
C ILE A 197 -28.56 0.34 1.67
N ASP A 198 -28.58 0.74 0.41
CA ASP A 198 -29.78 0.79 -0.44
C ASP A 198 -30.33 -0.62 -0.70
N ASP A 199 -29.46 -1.63 -0.88
CA ASP A 199 -29.85 -3.04 -1.07
C ASP A 199 -30.35 -3.70 0.22
N THR A 200 -30.22 -3.02 1.40
CA THR A 200 -30.65 -3.56 2.68
C THR A 200 -32.17 -3.39 2.84
N SER A 201 -32.88 -4.51 3.05
CA SER A 201 -34.33 -4.45 3.27
C SER A 201 -34.70 -3.62 4.50
N ALA A 202 -35.87 -2.97 4.47
CA ALA A 202 -36.35 -2.14 5.58
C ALA A 202 -36.41 -2.92 6.91
N VAL A 203 -36.77 -4.20 6.87
CA VAL A 203 -36.83 -5.05 8.07
C VAL A 203 -35.44 -5.22 8.67
N VAL A 204 -34.43 -5.51 7.84
CA VAL A 204 -33.03 -5.66 8.29
C VAL A 204 -32.48 -4.30 8.77
N ALA A 205 -32.81 -3.21 8.11
CA ALA A 205 -32.42 -1.87 8.53
C ALA A 205 -32.97 -1.54 9.93
N ILE A 206 -34.26 -1.78 10.18
CA ILE A 206 -34.88 -1.58 11.50
C ILE A 206 -34.25 -2.48 12.57
N ALA A 207 -34.02 -3.76 12.25
CA ALA A 207 -33.35 -4.67 13.19
C ALA A 207 -31.92 -4.21 13.51
N SER A 208 -31.22 -3.62 12.54
CA SER A 208 -29.86 -3.08 12.73
C SER A 208 -29.82 -1.88 13.69
N LEU A 209 -30.91 -1.11 13.80
CA LEU A 209 -30.97 0.01 14.75
C LEU A 209 -30.83 -0.46 16.21
N SER A 210 -31.18 -1.70 16.52
CA SER A 210 -30.96 -2.28 17.85
C SER A 210 -29.47 -2.38 18.22
N LYS A 211 -28.57 -2.40 17.21
CA LYS A 211 -27.11 -2.43 17.37
C LYS A 211 -26.48 -1.03 17.46
N LEU A 212 -27.24 0.03 17.20
CA LEU A 212 -26.69 1.40 17.08
C LEU A 212 -26.05 1.83 18.41
N VAL A 213 -24.75 2.07 18.40
CA VAL A 213 -23.99 2.57 19.54
C VAL A 213 -23.77 4.09 19.44
N SER A 214 -23.45 4.74 20.59
CA SER A 214 -23.04 6.15 20.58
C SER A 214 -21.71 6.35 19.91
N GLN A 215 -21.39 7.58 19.51
CA GLN A 215 -20.07 7.94 18.98
C GLN A 215 -18.97 7.60 19.98
N GLU A 216 -19.16 7.95 21.25
CA GLU A 216 -18.20 7.68 22.33
C GLU A 216 -17.95 6.18 22.52
N THR A 217 -19.01 5.36 22.44
CA THR A 217 -18.89 3.89 22.51
C THR A 217 -18.09 3.35 21.31
N LEU A 218 -18.38 3.84 20.10
CA LEU A 218 -17.62 3.48 18.90
C LEU A 218 -16.15 3.85 19.04
N GLU A 219 -15.85 5.07 19.47
CA GLU A 219 -14.47 5.53 19.67
C GLU A 219 -13.74 4.69 20.73
N THR A 220 -14.38 4.42 21.85
CA THR A 220 -13.82 3.60 22.92
C THR A 220 -13.52 2.19 22.42
N PHE A 221 -14.42 1.59 21.66
CA PHE A 221 -14.23 0.28 21.05
C PHE A 221 -13.07 0.26 20.07
N ALA A 222 -13.02 1.23 19.14
CA ALA A 222 -11.95 1.34 18.16
C ALA A 222 -10.58 1.59 18.83
N ARG A 223 -10.49 2.46 19.84
CA ARG A 223 -9.26 2.68 20.61
C ARG A 223 -8.83 1.44 21.40
N ARG A 224 -9.78 0.64 21.91
CA ARG A 224 -9.47 -0.64 22.55
C ARG A 224 -8.82 -1.61 21.58
N LEU A 225 -9.31 -1.66 20.34
CA LEU A 225 -8.72 -2.48 19.28
C LEU A 225 -7.29 -2.01 18.92
N VAL A 226 -7.08 -0.70 18.80
CA VAL A 226 -5.75 -0.12 18.53
C VAL A 226 -4.74 -0.43 19.64
N ARG A 227 -5.15 -0.56 20.91
CA ARG A 227 -4.24 -0.97 22.00
C ARG A 227 -3.67 -2.37 21.82
N LEU A 228 -4.30 -3.21 21.01
CA LEU A 228 -3.80 -4.55 20.66
C LEU A 228 -2.83 -4.52 19.48
N HIS A 229 -2.64 -3.38 18.84
CA HIS A 229 -1.69 -3.24 17.74
C HIS A 229 -0.27 -3.59 18.18
N ARG A 230 0.41 -4.39 17.36
CA ARG A 230 1.80 -4.81 17.54
C ARG A 230 2.55 -4.53 16.24
N PRO A 231 3.27 -3.39 16.13
CA PRO A 231 4.06 -3.07 14.95
C PRO A 231 5.02 -4.20 14.59
N SER A 232 5.18 -4.46 13.31
CA SER A 232 6.18 -5.42 12.82
C SER A 232 7.58 -4.91 13.16
N LYS A 233 8.42 -5.80 13.71
CA LYS A 233 9.84 -5.53 13.93
C LYS A 233 10.62 -6.55 13.12
N ILE A 234 11.13 -6.13 11.97
CA ILE A 234 11.89 -7.00 11.07
C ILE A 234 13.38 -6.77 11.31
N ASP A 235 14.07 -7.84 11.68
CA ASP A 235 15.54 -7.84 11.66
C ASP A 235 16.01 -8.04 10.21
N TYR A 236 16.21 -6.94 9.51
CA TYR A 236 16.67 -6.96 8.11
C TYR A 236 18.09 -7.50 7.97
N ALA A 237 18.97 -7.32 8.97
CA ALA A 237 20.31 -7.87 8.93
C ALA A 237 20.24 -9.41 8.93
N ALA A 238 19.48 -9.99 9.86
CA ALA A 238 19.25 -11.43 9.88
C ALA A 238 18.51 -11.93 8.63
N LYS A 239 17.46 -11.20 8.16
CA LYS A 239 16.68 -11.56 6.97
C LYS A 239 17.56 -11.72 5.72
N PHE A 240 18.55 -10.85 5.53
CA PHE A 240 19.43 -10.87 4.37
C PHE A 240 20.80 -11.47 4.64
N GLY A 241 21.04 -11.99 5.85
CA GLY A 241 22.31 -12.59 6.24
C GLY A 241 23.48 -11.60 6.18
N VAL A 242 23.23 -10.32 6.53
CA VAL A 242 24.26 -9.27 6.55
C VAL A 242 24.89 -9.24 7.93
N ASN A 243 26.21 -9.40 7.99
CA ASN A 243 26.95 -9.26 9.24
C ASN A 243 27.29 -7.79 9.50
N VAL A 244 26.57 -7.16 10.42
CA VAL A 244 26.71 -5.72 10.74
C VAL A 244 28.02 -5.43 11.51
N ALA A 245 28.71 -6.46 12.03
CA ALA A 245 29.94 -6.31 12.81
C ALA A 245 31.18 -5.88 11.99
N THR A 246 31.07 -5.76 10.68
CA THR A 246 32.17 -5.41 9.75
C THR A 246 32.03 -4.02 9.12
N THR A 247 31.45 -3.06 9.81
CA THR A 247 31.52 -1.67 9.34
C THR A 247 32.93 -1.14 9.61
N PRO A 248 33.72 -0.72 8.60
CA PRO A 248 34.98 -0.02 8.86
C PRO A 248 34.67 1.24 9.66
N ALA A 249 35.44 1.48 10.71
CA ALA A 249 35.37 2.74 11.46
C ALA A 249 35.50 3.91 10.46
N PRO A 250 34.76 5.04 10.67
CA PRO A 250 34.89 6.19 9.80
C PRO A 250 36.36 6.60 9.74
N ILE A 251 36.90 6.70 8.53
CA ILE A 251 38.26 7.19 8.29
C ILE A 251 38.31 8.61 8.86
N GLN A 252 39.02 8.76 9.98
CA GLN A 252 39.33 10.06 10.53
C GLN A 252 40.17 10.80 9.50
N GLN A 253 39.64 11.84 8.91
CA GLN A 253 40.42 12.76 8.08
C GLN A 253 41.52 13.40 8.94
N PRO A 254 42.76 13.48 8.48
CA PRO A 254 43.82 14.15 9.24
C PRO A 254 43.48 15.63 9.36
N THR A 255 43.44 16.12 10.59
CA THR A 255 43.33 17.53 10.93
C THR A 255 44.60 18.25 10.52
N GLY A 256 44.58 18.85 9.36
CA GLY A 256 45.58 19.79 8.89
C GLY A 256 44.96 21.17 8.79
N THR A 257 45.18 21.97 9.80
CA THR A 257 44.84 23.42 9.87
C THR A 257 45.70 24.21 8.89
N THR A 258 45.08 24.87 7.91
CA THR A 258 45.64 26.09 7.29
C THR A 258 44.46 27.03 7.00
N PRO A 259 44.54 28.31 7.45
CA PRO A 259 43.42 29.23 7.32
C PRO A 259 43.42 29.85 5.92
N ILE A 260 42.31 29.76 5.21
CA ILE A 260 42.11 30.54 3.96
C ILE A 260 40.86 31.42 4.10
N ALA A 261 41.09 32.67 3.69
CA ALA A 261 40.28 33.87 3.72
C ALA A 261 38.78 33.70 3.36
N GLN A 262 37.97 34.51 4.04
CA GLN A 262 36.54 34.73 3.77
C GLN A 262 36.29 35.34 2.39
N PRO A 263 35.35 34.87 1.60
CA PRO A 263 34.73 35.63 0.54
C PRO A 263 33.45 36.34 0.99
N LYS A 264 33.25 37.54 0.46
CA LYS A 264 32.16 38.49 0.68
C LYS A 264 30.78 37.96 0.25
N PRO A 265 29.67 38.53 0.78
CA PRO A 265 28.31 38.05 0.51
C PRO A 265 27.85 38.42 -0.92
N ILE A 266 27.18 37.48 -1.56
CA ILE A 266 26.47 37.67 -2.81
C ILE A 266 24.97 37.70 -2.55
N GLU A 267 24.32 38.66 -3.19
CA GLU A 267 22.94 39.07 -3.06
C GLU A 267 21.92 37.99 -3.39
N SER A 268 20.76 38.16 -2.76
CA SER A 268 19.48 37.44 -2.92
C SER A 268 19.04 37.22 -4.38
N ILE A 269 18.80 35.99 -4.78
CA ILE A 269 18.00 35.66 -5.95
C ILE A 269 16.76 34.88 -5.50
N LYS A 270 15.61 35.37 -5.97
CA LYS A 270 14.24 34.97 -5.69
C LYS A 270 13.98 33.49 -5.93
N ALA A 271 13.20 32.90 -5.01
CA ALA A 271 12.58 31.61 -5.13
C ALA A 271 11.75 31.50 -6.42
N ALA A 272 12.05 30.51 -7.25
CA ALA A 272 11.17 30.02 -8.29
C ALA A 272 10.82 28.56 -7.93
N ASN A 273 9.53 28.31 -7.79
CA ASN A 273 8.95 26.98 -7.60
C ASN A 273 9.41 26.03 -8.70
N ALA A 274 10.15 24.99 -8.34
CA ALA A 274 10.42 23.87 -9.21
C ALA A 274 9.73 22.61 -8.63
N THR A 275 8.68 22.21 -9.30
CA THR A 275 8.03 20.92 -9.21
C THR A 275 9.06 19.81 -9.39
N CYS A 276 9.00 18.81 -8.51
CA CYS A 276 9.79 17.58 -8.56
C CYS A 276 9.47 16.83 -9.85
N SER A 277 10.36 16.93 -10.84
CA SER A 277 10.30 16.18 -12.08
C SER A 277 11.40 15.13 -12.11
N ASP A 278 10.98 13.89 -12.32
CA ASP A 278 11.70 12.66 -12.57
C ASP A 278 13.10 12.83 -13.18
N VAL A 279 14.11 12.22 -12.55
CA VAL A 279 15.43 12.01 -13.17
C VAL A 279 15.28 10.88 -14.20
N GLU A 280 14.79 11.22 -15.40
CA GLU A 280 14.75 10.31 -16.54
C GLU A 280 16.17 10.11 -17.07
N LYS A 281 16.60 8.84 -17.16
CA LYS A 281 17.77 8.47 -17.95
C LYS A 281 17.50 8.81 -19.42
N LYS A 282 18.00 9.92 -19.88
CA LYS A 282 17.89 10.39 -21.27
C LYS A 282 18.77 9.52 -22.16
N GLY A 283 18.15 8.82 -23.13
CA GLY A 283 18.84 8.19 -24.26
C GLY A 283 18.97 9.17 -25.43
N ALA A 284 19.77 8.84 -26.44
CA ALA A 284 19.87 9.59 -27.69
C ALA A 284 19.35 8.75 -28.86
N CYS A 285 18.74 9.40 -29.85
CA CYS A 285 18.32 8.78 -31.09
C CYS A 285 19.54 8.41 -31.94
N GLU A 286 19.68 7.14 -32.29
CA GLU A 286 20.82 6.62 -33.05
C GLU A 286 20.83 7.07 -34.52
N LYS A 287 19.76 7.71 -35.02
CA LYS A 287 19.69 8.24 -36.39
C LYS A 287 20.00 9.74 -36.47
N CYS A 288 19.53 10.55 -35.50
CA CYS A 288 19.65 12.01 -35.58
C CYS A 288 20.25 12.66 -34.32
N GLY A 289 20.68 11.90 -33.31
CA GLY A 289 21.27 12.43 -32.08
C GLY A 289 20.30 13.10 -31.09
N ALA A 290 19.03 13.29 -31.45
CA ALA A 290 18.06 13.97 -30.59
C ALA A 290 17.87 13.20 -29.26
N ALA A 291 17.77 13.92 -28.14
CA ALA A 291 17.47 13.33 -26.85
C ALA A 291 16.10 12.63 -26.87
N VAL A 292 16.01 11.43 -26.33
CA VAL A 292 14.79 10.63 -26.23
C VAL A 292 14.50 10.28 -24.78
N ASP A 293 13.22 10.31 -24.42
CA ASP A 293 12.76 9.95 -23.07
C ASP A 293 12.81 8.43 -22.85
N ALA A 294 12.72 8.02 -21.60
CA ALA A 294 12.76 6.60 -21.22
C ALA A 294 11.63 5.78 -21.88
N LYS A 295 10.47 6.40 -22.15
CA LYS A 295 9.32 5.74 -22.81
C LYS A 295 9.62 5.43 -24.27
N VAL A 296 10.29 6.34 -24.98
CA VAL A 296 10.74 6.14 -26.36
C VAL A 296 11.83 5.07 -26.43
N VAL A 297 12.79 5.08 -25.51
CA VAL A 297 13.82 4.04 -25.40
C VAL A 297 13.17 2.67 -25.18
N PHE A 298 12.23 2.58 -24.25
CA PHE A 298 11.51 1.34 -23.95
C PHE A 298 10.71 0.85 -25.18
N PHE A 299 9.97 1.76 -25.84
CA PHE A 299 9.20 1.44 -27.05
C PHE A 299 10.08 0.87 -28.17
N CYS A 300 11.25 1.46 -28.42
CA CYS A 300 12.19 0.94 -29.42
C CYS A 300 12.73 -0.44 -29.03
N ARG A 301 13.00 -0.68 -27.75
CA ARG A 301 13.52 -1.96 -27.25
C ARG A 301 12.51 -3.10 -27.38
N ILE A 302 11.23 -2.86 -27.13
CA ILE A 302 10.20 -3.90 -27.30
C ILE A 302 9.86 -4.15 -28.78
N ASN A 303 10.10 -3.17 -29.67
CA ASN A 303 9.87 -3.29 -31.12
C ASN A 303 11.18 -3.46 -31.90
N LYS A 304 12.12 -4.24 -31.37
CA LYS A 304 13.44 -4.45 -31.98
C LYS A 304 13.41 -4.85 -33.46
N GLY A 305 12.47 -5.72 -33.84
CA GLY A 305 12.30 -6.14 -35.22
C GLY A 305 11.91 -5.01 -36.18
N LYS A 306 11.10 -4.04 -35.70
CA LYS A 306 10.65 -2.91 -36.52
C LYS A 306 11.73 -1.86 -36.71
N PHE A 307 12.63 -1.69 -35.75
CA PHE A 307 13.66 -0.63 -35.75
C PHE A 307 15.07 -1.17 -35.85
N ASN A 308 15.24 -2.43 -36.25
CA ASN A 308 16.51 -3.13 -36.35
C ASN A 308 17.40 -2.99 -35.09
N GLY A 309 16.75 -3.04 -33.91
CA GLY A 309 17.39 -2.91 -32.62
C GLY A 309 17.81 -1.48 -32.21
N LYS A 310 17.60 -0.47 -33.07
CA LYS A 310 18.01 0.93 -32.84
C LYS A 310 17.04 1.69 -31.97
N ILE A 311 17.53 2.64 -31.18
CA ILE A 311 16.73 3.61 -30.45
C ILE A 311 16.51 4.82 -31.35
N LEU A 312 15.27 5.05 -31.78
CA LEU A 312 14.91 6.15 -32.69
C LEU A 312 13.93 7.10 -32.00
N CYS A 313 14.10 8.42 -32.19
CA CYS A 313 13.11 9.40 -31.77
C CYS A 313 11.81 9.27 -32.56
N ARG A 314 10.71 9.84 -32.07
CA ARG A 314 9.37 9.72 -32.68
C ARG A 314 9.32 10.15 -34.16
N SER A 315 10.12 11.19 -34.51
CA SER A 315 10.22 11.66 -35.90
C SER A 315 10.91 10.63 -36.79
N CYS A 316 12.02 10.04 -36.33
CA CYS A 316 12.76 9.03 -37.06
C CYS A 316 12.03 7.68 -37.14
N GLN A 317 11.16 7.37 -36.19
CA GLN A 317 10.29 6.19 -36.21
C GLN A 317 9.20 6.24 -37.30
N LYS A 318 8.73 7.47 -37.64
CA LYS A 318 7.74 7.68 -38.71
C LYS A 318 8.34 7.61 -40.11
N ALA A 319 9.66 7.74 -40.22
CA ALA A 319 10.42 7.71 -41.48
C ALA A 319 11.13 6.37 -41.70
N THR A 320 10.78 5.35 -40.92
CA THR A 320 11.24 3.96 -41.02
C THR A 320 10.05 3.07 -41.26
#